data_721c8df5a4cf5fa6b87386dbc4955f0a
#
_entry.id   721c8df5a4cf5fa6b87386dbc4955f0a
#
_cell.length_a   1.000
_cell.length_b   1.000
_cell.length_c   1.000
_cell.angle_alpha   90.00
_cell.angle_beta   90.00
_cell.angle_gamma   90.00
#
_symmetry.space_group_name_H-M   'P 1'
#
loop_
_entity.id
_entity.type
_entity.pdbx_description
1 polymer ?
#
loop_
_entity_poly.entity_id
_entity_poly.type
_entity_poly.pdbx_seq_one_letter_code
_entity_poly.pdbx_strand_id
1 'polypeptide(L)'
;LCPENIEENLIVRRYGGQGKNWKILALKNKFPAVTPGNKRAYGYQEVIVETSDHTKVLAELPTKHFAKLLEVYINRTKDLAKDKRIEYILIFKNEGSKAGASIVHDHSQVFATDVLPPEVYEELKLSKKYKLKNKSCAYCDIIKQEMKGPRKIFEDKHVAVFAPYASEYHYEAWIFTKRHLDNITKLNDSEVKSFAKALKLVLSKLNKLGLSYNYFFHQVVSDNTQHFYLKVQPRDS
;
A
#
# COMPACT_ATOMS: atom_id res chain seq x y z
N LEU A 1 -8.27 -3.11 18.49
CA LEU A 1 -7.07 -3.80 17.96
C LEU A 1 -5.93 -3.88 19.01
N CYS A 2 -6.18 -3.53 20.28
CA CYS A 2 -5.21 -3.69 21.37
C CYS A 2 -4.96 -5.19 21.64
N PRO A 3 -3.72 -5.58 22.01
CA PRO A 3 -3.33 -6.98 22.17
C PRO A 3 -4.24 -7.82 23.10
N GLU A 4 -4.82 -7.21 24.11
CA GLU A 4 -5.74 -7.85 25.06
C GLU A 4 -7.15 -8.09 24.51
N ASN A 5 -7.52 -7.39 23.43
CA ASN A 5 -8.87 -7.43 22.85
C ASN A 5 -8.91 -8.18 21.49
N ILE A 6 -7.81 -8.82 21.11
CA ILE A 6 -7.74 -9.59 19.86
C ILE A 6 -8.42 -10.94 20.02
N GLU A 7 -9.36 -11.24 19.16
CA GLU A 7 -9.99 -12.56 19.04
C GLU A 7 -9.03 -13.52 18.32
N GLU A 8 -8.60 -14.58 19.00
CA GLU A 8 -7.60 -15.54 18.48
C GLU A 8 -8.03 -16.21 17.16
N ASN A 9 -9.33 -16.49 16.99
CA ASN A 9 -9.89 -17.08 15.77
C ASN A 9 -9.84 -16.18 14.53
N LEU A 10 -9.62 -14.87 14.71
CA LEU A 10 -9.43 -13.92 13.62
C LEU A 10 -7.96 -13.81 13.18
N ILE A 11 -7.02 -14.31 13.97
CA ILE A 11 -5.60 -14.15 13.69
C ILE A 11 -5.21 -14.98 12.47
N VAL A 12 -4.71 -14.29 11.45
CA VAL A 12 -4.11 -14.91 10.26
C VAL A 12 -2.65 -15.20 10.53
N ARG A 13 -1.90 -14.20 11.02
CA ARG A 13 -0.46 -14.35 11.31
C ARG A 13 0.08 -13.26 12.22
N ARG A 14 0.99 -13.66 13.12
CA ARG A 14 1.79 -12.74 13.94
C ARG A 14 3.17 -12.55 13.32
N TYR A 15 3.70 -11.32 13.39
CA TYR A 15 5.02 -10.98 12.88
C TYR A 15 5.87 -10.30 13.96
N GLY A 16 7.12 -10.74 14.09
CA GLY A 16 8.08 -10.14 14.99
C GLY A 16 7.95 -10.52 16.47
N GLY A 17 7.22 -11.60 16.78
CA GLY A 17 7.06 -12.16 18.13
C GLY A 17 5.92 -13.16 18.20
N GLN A 18 5.81 -13.85 19.33
CA GLN A 18 4.76 -14.83 19.61
C GLN A 18 3.82 -14.32 20.72
N GLY A 19 2.65 -14.95 20.86
CA GLY A 19 1.65 -14.58 21.88
C GLY A 19 1.27 -13.09 21.75
N LYS A 20 1.34 -12.34 22.83
CA LYS A 20 1.04 -10.90 22.87
C LYS A 20 2.23 -10.01 22.47
N ASN A 21 3.44 -10.57 22.28
CA ASN A 21 4.67 -9.83 21.98
C ASN A 21 4.91 -9.66 20.46
N TRP A 22 3.86 -9.61 19.66
CA TRP A 22 3.95 -9.35 18.22
C TRP A 22 4.26 -7.86 17.96
N LYS A 23 4.85 -7.57 16.80
CA LYS A 23 5.11 -6.20 16.32
C LYS A 23 4.09 -5.75 15.30
N ILE A 24 3.66 -6.66 14.43
CA ILE A 24 2.63 -6.45 13.41
C ILE A 24 1.74 -7.70 13.41
N LEU A 25 0.45 -7.52 13.22
CA LEU A 25 -0.53 -8.60 13.26
C LEU A 25 -1.45 -8.54 12.05
N ALA A 26 -1.63 -9.65 11.35
CA ALA A 26 -2.63 -9.80 10.32
C ALA A 26 -3.87 -10.52 10.88
N LEU A 27 -5.03 -9.92 10.71
CA LEU A 27 -6.33 -10.42 11.17
C LEU A 27 -7.29 -10.56 9.99
N LYS A 28 -8.19 -11.54 10.03
CA LYS A 28 -9.41 -11.49 9.21
C LYS A 28 -10.25 -10.29 9.66
N ASN A 29 -10.81 -9.55 8.73
CA ASN A 29 -11.76 -8.50 9.10
C ASN A 29 -12.99 -9.17 9.77
N LYS A 30 -13.43 -8.64 10.92
CA LYS A 30 -14.60 -9.16 11.65
C LYS A 30 -15.92 -8.93 10.89
N PHE A 31 -15.98 -7.85 10.12
CA PHE A 31 -17.14 -7.43 9.32
C PHE A 31 -16.73 -7.21 7.86
N PRO A 32 -16.37 -8.29 7.14
CA PRO A 32 -15.81 -8.17 5.80
C PRO A 32 -16.89 -7.82 4.77
N ALA A 33 -16.56 -6.94 3.83
CA ALA A 33 -17.40 -6.63 2.68
C ALA A 33 -17.40 -7.77 1.64
N VAL A 34 -16.33 -8.56 1.60
CA VAL A 34 -16.16 -9.72 0.70
C VAL A 34 -15.77 -10.95 1.50
N THR A 35 -16.32 -12.11 1.12
CA THR A 35 -15.98 -13.40 1.76
C THR A 35 -15.92 -14.52 0.75
N PRO A 36 -15.13 -15.61 0.99
CA PRO A 36 -15.10 -16.77 0.11
C PRO A 36 -16.46 -17.49 0.01
N GLY A 37 -17.34 -17.32 1.01
CA GLY A 37 -18.69 -17.91 1.01
C GLY A 37 -19.72 -17.11 0.22
N ASN A 38 -19.46 -15.87 -0.14
CA ASN A 38 -20.39 -15.02 -0.88
C ASN A 38 -20.05 -15.00 -2.37
N LYS A 39 -20.83 -15.69 -3.20
CA LYS A 39 -20.61 -15.75 -4.65
C LYS A 39 -20.78 -14.41 -5.38
N ARG A 40 -21.49 -13.43 -4.78
CA ARG A 40 -21.73 -12.10 -5.37
C ARG A 40 -20.72 -11.06 -4.90
N ALA A 41 -19.98 -11.36 -3.84
CA ALA A 41 -18.93 -10.50 -3.26
C ALA A 41 -17.79 -11.41 -2.77
N TYR A 42 -17.20 -12.13 -3.72
CA TYR A 42 -16.15 -13.10 -3.43
C TYR A 42 -14.83 -12.41 -3.13
N GLY A 43 -14.15 -12.87 -2.09
CA GLY A 43 -12.82 -12.36 -1.78
C GLY A 43 -12.42 -12.55 -0.33
N TYR A 44 -11.39 -11.80 0.06
CA TYR A 44 -10.82 -11.79 1.41
C TYR A 44 -10.60 -10.35 1.84
N GLN A 45 -10.88 -10.05 3.10
CA GLN A 45 -10.55 -8.78 3.70
C GLN A 45 -9.81 -8.99 5.01
N GLU A 46 -8.62 -8.42 5.10
CA GLU A 46 -7.74 -8.52 6.26
C GLU A 46 -7.42 -7.14 6.82
N VAL A 47 -7.25 -7.08 8.13
CA VAL A 47 -6.76 -5.91 8.87
C VAL A 47 -5.32 -6.18 9.27
N ILE A 48 -4.42 -5.28 8.95
CA ILE A 48 -3.02 -5.32 9.38
C ILE A 48 -2.85 -4.31 10.51
N VAL A 49 -2.78 -4.81 11.74
CA VAL A 49 -2.49 -3.99 12.91
C VAL A 49 -1.00 -3.67 12.90
N GLU A 50 -0.67 -2.42 12.67
CA GLU A 50 0.69 -1.99 12.33
C GLU A 50 1.63 -1.89 13.54
N THR A 51 1.08 -1.80 14.74
CA THR A 51 1.84 -1.80 16.00
C THR A 51 1.00 -2.39 17.11
N SER A 52 1.64 -3.02 18.11
CA SER A 52 0.98 -3.44 19.36
C SER A 52 0.77 -2.27 20.33
N ASP A 53 1.40 -1.13 20.10
CA ASP A 53 1.32 0.07 20.94
C ASP A 53 0.17 0.95 20.48
N HIS A 54 -0.88 1.08 21.30
CA HIS A 54 -2.07 1.86 21.00
C HIS A 54 -1.80 3.36 20.85
N THR A 55 -0.72 3.86 21.43
CA THR A 55 -0.41 5.30 21.49
C THR A 55 0.44 5.78 20.31
N LYS A 56 0.98 4.85 19.50
CA LYS A 56 1.86 5.18 18.37
C LYS A 56 1.17 5.03 17.04
N VAL A 57 1.48 5.96 16.16
CA VAL A 57 1.13 5.88 14.75
C VAL A 57 2.34 5.46 13.91
N LEU A 58 2.10 4.84 12.75
CA LEU A 58 3.14 4.35 11.84
C LEU A 58 4.21 5.41 11.55
N ALA A 59 3.78 6.65 11.33
CA ALA A 59 4.67 7.78 11.03
C ALA A 59 5.75 8.03 12.09
N GLU A 60 5.57 7.59 13.33
CA GLU A 60 6.54 7.75 14.43
C GLU A 60 7.51 6.58 14.54
N LEU A 61 7.16 5.43 13.97
CA LEU A 61 7.95 4.21 14.08
C LEU A 61 9.26 4.29 13.25
N PRO A 62 10.30 3.53 13.64
CA PRO A 62 11.58 3.55 12.92
C PRO A 62 11.46 2.94 11.52
N THR A 63 12.32 3.35 10.58
CA THR A 63 12.33 2.87 9.19
C THR A 63 12.37 1.33 9.07
N LYS A 64 13.06 0.64 9.99
CA LYS A 64 13.07 -0.84 10.03
C LYS A 64 11.67 -1.44 10.26
N HIS A 65 10.78 -0.70 10.92
CA HIS A 65 9.40 -1.14 11.12
C HIS A 65 8.59 -1.02 9.81
N PHE A 66 8.81 0.04 9.03
CA PHE A 66 8.24 0.17 7.69
C PHE A 66 8.71 -0.95 6.75
N ALA A 67 9.99 -1.31 6.79
CA ALA A 67 10.49 -2.45 6.02
C ALA A 67 9.77 -3.75 6.41
N LYS A 68 9.57 -3.96 7.72
CA LYS A 68 8.82 -5.11 8.24
C LYS A 68 7.35 -5.10 7.80
N LEU A 69 6.71 -3.93 7.78
CA LEU A 69 5.34 -3.78 7.31
C LEU A 69 5.24 -4.12 5.81
N LEU A 70 6.18 -3.66 4.99
CA LEU A 70 6.23 -4.02 3.56
C LEU A 70 6.43 -5.54 3.37
N GLU A 71 7.26 -6.21 4.18
CA GLU A 71 7.38 -7.67 4.16
C GLU A 71 6.04 -8.36 4.52
N VAL A 72 5.27 -7.79 5.45
CA VAL A 72 3.92 -8.29 5.78
C VAL A 72 3.01 -8.17 4.57
N TYR A 73 2.97 -7.00 3.91
CA TYR A 73 2.17 -6.81 2.70
C TYR A 73 2.56 -7.75 1.57
N ILE A 74 3.87 -7.96 1.35
CA ILE A 74 4.39 -8.94 0.38
C ILE A 74 3.88 -10.35 0.71
N ASN A 75 3.98 -10.77 1.97
CA ASN A 75 3.55 -12.09 2.39
C ASN A 75 2.05 -12.28 2.25
N ARG A 76 1.24 -11.27 2.65
CA ARG A 76 -0.21 -11.34 2.53
C ARG A 76 -0.64 -11.38 1.06
N THR A 77 -0.04 -10.53 0.22
CA THR A 77 -0.30 -10.54 -1.23
C THR A 77 0.02 -11.90 -1.84
N LYS A 78 1.18 -12.50 -1.51
CA LYS A 78 1.54 -13.85 -1.99
C LYS A 78 0.56 -14.92 -1.55
N ASP A 79 0.10 -14.87 -0.29
CA ASP A 79 -0.82 -15.85 0.24
C ASP A 79 -2.21 -15.74 -0.40
N LEU A 80 -2.75 -14.53 -0.53
CA LEU A 80 -4.06 -14.29 -1.11
C LEU A 80 -4.08 -14.58 -2.63
N ALA A 81 -2.99 -14.30 -3.35
CA ALA A 81 -2.85 -14.61 -4.78
C ALA A 81 -2.73 -16.12 -5.09
N LYS A 82 -2.65 -17.01 -4.09
CA LYS A 82 -2.74 -18.47 -4.30
C LYS A 82 -4.14 -18.89 -4.76
N ASP A 83 -5.18 -18.18 -4.33
CA ASP A 83 -6.52 -18.38 -4.85
C ASP A 83 -6.62 -17.78 -6.27
N LYS A 84 -6.75 -18.64 -7.26
CA LYS A 84 -6.74 -18.28 -8.68
C LYS A 84 -7.98 -17.49 -9.14
N ARG A 85 -8.98 -17.36 -8.28
CA ARG A 85 -10.15 -16.48 -8.54
C ARG A 85 -9.85 -15.02 -8.21
N ILE A 86 -8.81 -14.74 -7.40
CA ILE A 86 -8.46 -13.37 -7.05
C ILE A 86 -7.78 -12.69 -8.25
N GLU A 87 -8.39 -11.63 -8.74
CA GLU A 87 -7.91 -10.80 -9.83
C GLU A 87 -7.26 -9.50 -9.37
N TYR A 88 -7.68 -8.99 -8.20
CA TYR A 88 -7.17 -7.73 -7.65
C TYR A 88 -6.89 -7.81 -6.16
N ILE A 89 -5.78 -7.21 -5.74
CA ILE A 89 -5.40 -7.09 -4.32
C ILE A 89 -5.04 -5.63 -4.05
N LEU A 90 -5.90 -4.96 -3.27
CA LEU A 90 -5.70 -3.60 -2.79
C LEU A 90 -5.12 -3.63 -1.38
N ILE A 91 -4.02 -2.93 -1.18
CA ILE A 91 -3.46 -2.61 0.13
C ILE A 91 -3.67 -1.12 0.36
N PHE A 92 -4.33 -0.74 1.44
CA PHE A 92 -4.62 0.65 1.72
C PHE A 92 -4.64 0.96 3.22
N LYS A 93 -4.45 2.23 3.55
CA LYS A 93 -4.57 2.78 4.89
C LYS A 93 -5.38 4.05 4.87
N ASN A 94 -6.20 4.22 5.89
CA ASN A 94 -6.86 5.47 6.24
C ASN A 94 -6.28 5.94 7.58
N GLU A 95 -5.67 7.10 7.63
CA GLU A 95 -5.08 7.68 8.83
C GLU A 95 -5.81 8.96 9.23
N GLY A 96 -6.36 8.96 10.44
CA GLY A 96 -7.12 10.09 10.97
C GLY A 96 -8.57 10.14 10.49
N SER A 97 -9.40 10.89 11.21
CA SER A 97 -10.85 10.94 11.01
C SER A 97 -11.25 11.53 9.65
N LYS A 98 -10.54 12.56 9.18
CA LYS A 98 -10.78 13.20 7.87
C LYS A 98 -10.49 12.26 6.69
N ALA A 99 -9.66 11.25 6.88
CA ALA A 99 -9.38 10.21 5.89
C ALA A 99 -10.30 8.98 6.01
N GLY A 100 -11.30 9.02 6.91
CA GLY A 100 -12.27 7.95 7.08
C GLY A 100 -11.77 6.79 7.96
N ALA A 101 -10.77 7.01 8.82
CA ALA A 101 -10.38 6.01 9.80
C ALA A 101 -11.48 5.85 10.86
N SER A 102 -12.07 4.66 10.95
CA SER A 102 -13.12 4.32 11.95
C SER A 102 -12.55 3.80 13.26
N ILE A 103 -11.30 3.39 13.29
CA ILE A 103 -10.60 2.83 14.45
C ILE A 103 -9.31 3.62 14.67
N VAL A 104 -9.12 4.11 15.90
CA VAL A 104 -7.95 4.93 16.27
C VAL A 104 -6.64 4.12 16.28
N HIS A 105 -6.70 2.84 16.70
CA HIS A 105 -5.50 1.99 16.72
C HIS A 105 -4.94 1.80 15.32
N ASP A 106 -3.68 2.10 15.14
CA ASP A 106 -3.02 2.21 13.83
C ASP A 106 -3.07 0.91 13.02
N HIS A 107 -3.66 0.98 11.83
CA HIS A 107 -3.89 -0.19 10.99
C HIS A 107 -3.99 0.17 9.52
N SER A 108 -3.75 -0.81 8.68
CA SER A 108 -4.05 -0.81 7.25
C SER A 108 -4.93 -2.01 6.91
N GLN A 109 -5.37 -2.11 5.67
CA GLN A 109 -6.21 -3.20 5.21
C GLN A 109 -5.67 -3.81 3.92
N VAL A 110 -5.92 -5.10 3.75
CA VAL A 110 -5.70 -5.83 2.51
C VAL A 110 -7.05 -6.35 2.04
N PHE A 111 -7.45 -5.95 0.84
CA PHE A 111 -8.71 -6.33 0.22
C PHE A 111 -8.40 -7.08 -1.08
N ALA A 112 -8.78 -8.36 -1.14
CA ALA A 112 -8.58 -9.21 -2.30
C ALA A 112 -9.93 -9.62 -2.88
N THR A 113 -10.14 -9.46 -4.18
CA THR A 113 -11.43 -9.70 -4.84
C THR A 113 -11.23 -10.35 -6.21
N ASP A 114 -12.27 -11.02 -6.68
CA ASP A 114 -12.37 -11.61 -8.02
C ASP A 114 -12.86 -10.61 -9.09
N VAL A 115 -12.93 -9.32 -8.73
CA VAL A 115 -13.34 -8.24 -9.63
C VAL A 115 -12.21 -7.24 -9.76
N LEU A 116 -11.82 -6.93 -10.99
CA LEU A 116 -10.91 -5.83 -11.28
C LEU A 116 -11.71 -4.51 -11.29
N PRO A 117 -11.38 -3.52 -10.43
CA PRO A 117 -12.07 -2.23 -10.41
C PRO A 117 -12.04 -1.54 -11.78
N PRO A 118 -13.14 -0.88 -12.21
CA PRO A 118 -13.21 -0.20 -13.51
C PRO A 118 -12.07 0.80 -13.75
N GLU A 119 -11.68 1.56 -12.72
CA GLU A 119 -10.58 2.53 -12.83
C GLU A 119 -9.24 1.84 -13.10
N VAL A 120 -8.97 0.72 -12.43
CA VAL A 120 -7.74 -0.08 -12.64
C VAL A 120 -7.75 -0.68 -14.05
N TYR A 121 -8.90 -1.17 -14.51
CA TYR A 121 -9.06 -1.70 -15.86
C TYR A 121 -8.74 -0.64 -16.94
N GLU A 122 -9.31 0.57 -16.81
CA GLU A 122 -9.05 1.67 -17.75
C GLU A 122 -7.59 2.14 -17.69
N GLU A 123 -6.98 2.19 -16.49
CA GLU A 123 -5.56 2.50 -16.34
C GLU A 123 -4.67 1.48 -17.06
N LEU A 124 -4.94 0.19 -16.92
CA LEU A 124 -4.23 -0.88 -17.64
C LEU A 124 -4.37 -0.74 -19.16
N LYS A 125 -5.57 -0.46 -19.63
CA LYS A 125 -5.87 -0.25 -21.06
C LYS A 125 -5.10 0.94 -21.62
N LEU A 126 -5.06 2.07 -20.91
CA LEU A 126 -4.31 3.26 -21.28
C LEU A 126 -2.80 3.00 -21.26
N SER A 127 -2.29 2.32 -20.23
CA SER A 127 -0.88 1.92 -20.10
C SER A 127 -0.45 1.02 -21.26
N LYS A 128 -1.29 0.06 -21.65
CA LYS A 128 -1.06 -0.82 -22.79
C LYS A 128 -1.05 -0.04 -24.12
N LYS A 129 -2.01 0.88 -24.32
CA LYS A 129 -2.07 1.75 -25.50
C LYS A 129 -0.82 2.62 -25.62
N TYR A 130 -0.38 3.22 -24.50
CA TYR A 130 0.84 4.02 -24.45
C TYR A 130 2.07 3.19 -24.82
N LYS A 131 2.23 2.00 -24.22
CA LYS A 131 3.34 1.08 -24.50
C LYS A 131 3.41 0.65 -25.97
N LEU A 132 2.27 0.38 -26.60
CA LEU A 132 2.21 0.03 -28.02
C LEU A 132 2.68 1.19 -28.91
N LYS A 133 2.28 2.43 -28.60
CA LYS A 133 2.63 3.65 -29.35
C LYS A 133 4.08 4.07 -29.12
N ASN A 134 4.54 4.11 -27.87
CA ASN A 134 5.80 4.74 -27.48
C ASN A 134 6.94 3.73 -27.23
N LYS A 135 6.64 2.42 -27.25
CA LYS A 135 7.60 1.33 -26.96
C LYS A 135 8.22 1.41 -25.55
N SER A 136 7.59 2.18 -24.65
CA SER A 136 8.01 2.41 -23.26
C SER A 136 6.81 2.36 -22.33
N CYS A 137 7.06 2.22 -21.03
CA CYS A 137 6.02 2.34 -20.01
C CYS A 137 5.78 3.83 -19.68
N ALA A 138 4.52 4.27 -19.65
CA ALA A 138 4.14 5.64 -19.32
C ALA A 138 4.73 6.11 -17.97
N TYR A 139 4.63 5.27 -16.95
CA TYR A 139 5.16 5.60 -15.61
C TYR A 139 6.69 5.66 -15.57
N CYS A 140 7.39 4.77 -16.31
CA CYS A 140 8.84 4.86 -16.45
C CYS A 140 9.28 6.19 -17.07
N ASP A 141 8.53 6.68 -18.05
CA ASP A 141 8.82 7.95 -18.71
C ASP A 141 8.47 9.15 -17.80
N ILE A 142 7.35 9.08 -17.07
CA ILE A 142 7.00 10.07 -16.04
C ILE A 142 8.10 10.14 -14.96
N ILE A 143 8.56 9.02 -14.42
CA ILE A 143 9.63 8.98 -13.42
C ILE A 143 10.89 9.70 -13.95
N LYS A 144 11.31 9.40 -15.19
CA LYS A 144 12.49 10.04 -15.81
C LYS A 144 12.33 11.55 -15.92
N GLN A 145 11.11 12.02 -16.24
CA GLN A 145 10.81 13.45 -16.36
C GLN A 145 10.76 14.11 -14.98
N GLU A 146 10.02 13.54 -14.03
CA GLU A 146 9.81 14.14 -12.70
C GLU A 146 11.09 14.18 -11.86
N MET A 147 11.99 13.22 -12.05
CA MET A 147 13.28 13.23 -11.34
C MET A 147 14.22 14.36 -11.80
N LYS A 148 13.95 15.00 -12.93
CA LYS A 148 14.66 16.20 -13.42
C LYS A 148 13.93 17.51 -13.08
N GLY A 149 12.68 17.42 -12.61
CA GLY A 149 11.78 18.56 -12.41
C GLY A 149 11.71 19.06 -10.97
N PRO A 150 10.99 20.17 -10.76
CA PRO A 150 10.84 20.80 -9.44
C PRO A 150 9.91 20.01 -8.48
N ARG A 151 9.16 19.02 -8.96
CA ARG A 151 8.24 18.22 -8.15
C ARG A 151 8.89 17.02 -7.47
N LYS A 152 10.21 16.81 -7.69
CA LYS A 152 10.99 15.78 -7.01
C LYS A 152 11.01 16.01 -5.51
N ILE A 153 10.59 14.99 -4.73
CA ILE A 153 10.61 15.00 -3.26
C ILE A 153 11.81 14.20 -2.74
N PHE A 154 12.05 13.01 -3.30
CA PHE A 154 13.14 12.13 -2.89
C PHE A 154 13.53 11.20 -4.05
N GLU A 155 14.80 10.85 -4.11
CA GLU A 155 15.33 9.90 -5.07
C GLU A 155 16.52 9.17 -4.46
N ASP A 156 16.60 7.87 -4.70
CA ASP A 156 17.82 7.09 -4.50
C ASP A 156 18.05 6.10 -5.68
N LYS A 157 18.89 5.10 -5.48
CA LYS A 157 19.17 4.08 -6.51
C LYS A 157 17.92 3.30 -6.94
N HIS A 158 16.97 3.07 -6.03
CA HIS A 158 15.88 2.12 -6.20
C HIS A 158 14.49 2.76 -6.29
N VAL A 159 14.31 3.93 -5.70
CA VAL A 159 13.00 4.56 -5.52
C VAL A 159 13.03 6.02 -5.95
N ALA A 160 11.91 6.48 -6.51
CA ALA A 160 11.61 7.85 -6.88
C ALA A 160 10.32 8.31 -6.18
N VAL A 161 10.33 9.52 -5.61
CA VAL A 161 9.16 10.16 -4.98
C VAL A 161 8.98 11.54 -5.52
N PHE A 162 7.77 11.87 -5.95
CA PHE A 162 7.43 13.20 -6.47
C PHE A 162 5.97 13.56 -6.22
N ALA A 163 5.67 14.85 -6.24
CA ALA A 163 4.31 15.36 -6.33
C ALA A 163 3.85 15.23 -7.80
N PRO A 164 2.72 14.56 -8.10
CA PRO A 164 2.30 14.38 -9.48
C PRO A 164 1.92 15.73 -10.12
N TYR A 165 2.09 15.85 -11.45
CA TYR A 165 1.71 17.07 -12.19
C TYR A 165 0.24 17.42 -12.00
N ALA A 166 -0.64 16.42 -12.05
CA ALA A 166 -2.07 16.54 -11.84
C ALA A 166 -2.45 15.98 -10.45
N SER A 167 -1.95 16.62 -9.39
CA SER A 167 -2.35 16.29 -8.02
C SER A 167 -3.83 16.55 -7.80
N GLU A 168 -4.54 15.60 -7.23
CA GLU A 168 -5.94 15.73 -6.81
C GLU A 168 -6.07 16.39 -5.44
N TYR A 169 -5.02 16.27 -4.61
CA TYR A 169 -4.97 16.75 -3.23
C TYR A 169 -3.71 17.55 -2.97
N HIS A 170 -3.76 18.54 -2.09
CA HIS A 170 -2.57 19.22 -1.59
C HIS A 170 -1.63 18.22 -0.93
N TYR A 171 -0.33 18.39 -1.15
CA TYR A 171 0.73 17.50 -0.63
C TYR A 171 0.64 16.03 -1.09
N GLU A 172 -0.10 15.73 -2.14
CA GLU A 172 -0.12 14.39 -2.73
C GLU A 172 1.29 13.96 -3.14
N ALA A 173 1.65 12.73 -2.83
CA ALA A 173 2.94 12.16 -3.17
C ALA A 173 2.80 10.76 -3.75
N TRP A 174 3.57 10.48 -4.81
CA TRP A 174 3.66 9.17 -5.41
C TRP A 174 5.05 8.59 -5.19
N ILE A 175 5.10 7.32 -4.79
CA ILE A 175 6.32 6.57 -4.52
C ILE A 175 6.42 5.43 -5.52
N PHE A 176 7.43 5.46 -6.39
CA PHE A 176 7.67 4.44 -7.40
C PHE A 176 8.97 3.68 -7.16
N THR A 177 9.01 2.42 -7.56
CA THR A 177 10.29 1.76 -7.84
C THR A 177 10.85 2.27 -9.18
N LYS A 178 12.17 2.48 -9.26
CA LYS A 178 12.80 2.82 -10.55
C LYS A 178 12.84 1.64 -11.52
N ARG A 179 12.96 0.43 -10.98
CA ARG A 179 12.81 -0.81 -11.74
C ARG A 179 11.33 -1.03 -12.04
N HIS A 180 11.01 -1.32 -13.29
CA HIS A 180 9.64 -1.62 -13.70
C HIS A 180 9.16 -2.92 -13.04
N LEU A 181 8.16 -2.81 -12.18
CA LEU A 181 7.48 -3.90 -11.49
C LEU A 181 5.98 -3.66 -11.60
N ASP A 182 5.21 -4.72 -11.59
CA ASP A 182 3.73 -4.68 -11.60
C ASP A 182 3.13 -4.93 -10.21
N ASN A 183 3.94 -5.45 -9.27
CA ASN A 183 3.42 -5.96 -8.01
C ASN A 183 4.47 -5.87 -6.88
N ILE A 184 3.99 -5.64 -5.65
CA ILE A 184 4.82 -5.55 -4.44
C ILE A 184 5.64 -6.83 -4.19
N THR A 185 5.14 -8.00 -4.61
CA THR A 185 5.79 -9.29 -4.39
C THR A 185 7.10 -9.46 -5.17
N LYS A 186 7.37 -8.59 -6.14
CA LYS A 186 8.58 -8.57 -6.96
C LYS A 186 9.69 -7.67 -6.41
N LEU A 187 9.44 -6.96 -5.31
CA LEU A 187 10.46 -6.16 -4.63
C LEU A 187 11.57 -7.05 -4.09
N ASN A 188 12.83 -6.66 -4.32
CA ASN A 188 13.98 -7.23 -3.64
C ASN A 188 14.27 -6.49 -2.32
N ASP A 189 15.16 -7.04 -1.49
CA ASP A 189 15.48 -6.50 -0.15
C ASP A 189 15.98 -5.05 -0.18
N SER A 190 16.76 -4.67 -1.20
CA SER A 190 17.26 -3.31 -1.36
C SER A 190 16.13 -2.34 -1.70
N GLU A 191 15.21 -2.75 -2.56
CA GLU A 191 14.01 -1.98 -2.91
C GLU A 191 13.06 -1.85 -1.73
N VAL A 192 12.84 -2.91 -0.93
CA VAL A 192 12.05 -2.86 0.30
C VAL A 192 12.63 -1.83 1.27
N LYS A 193 13.94 -1.84 1.51
CA LYS A 193 14.61 -0.87 2.40
C LYS A 193 14.48 0.56 1.89
N SER A 194 14.67 0.76 0.60
CA SER A 194 14.56 2.07 -0.05
C SER A 194 13.13 2.60 -0.02
N PHE A 195 12.14 1.76 -0.34
CA PHE A 195 10.73 2.09 -0.30
C PHE A 195 10.26 2.40 1.13
N ALA A 196 10.71 1.65 2.13
CA ALA A 196 10.46 1.91 3.55
C ALA A 196 10.99 3.28 3.98
N LYS A 197 12.20 3.67 3.53
CA LYS A 197 12.78 4.98 3.79
C LYS A 197 11.95 6.11 3.15
N ALA A 198 11.53 5.93 1.90
CA ALA A 198 10.72 6.89 1.18
C ALA A 198 9.34 7.07 1.83
N LEU A 199 8.66 5.96 2.17
CA LEU A 199 7.36 5.99 2.85
C LEU A 199 7.45 6.66 4.22
N LYS A 200 8.46 6.30 5.02
CA LYS A 200 8.74 6.98 6.31
C LYS A 200 8.92 8.48 6.14
N LEU A 201 9.69 8.91 5.13
CA LEU A 201 9.92 10.32 4.85
C LEU A 201 8.60 11.07 4.61
N VAL A 202 7.76 10.55 3.71
CA VAL A 202 6.46 11.16 3.35
C VAL A 202 5.53 11.19 4.56
N LEU A 203 5.28 10.05 5.20
CA LEU A 203 4.31 9.98 6.31
C LEU A 203 4.76 10.80 7.53
N SER A 204 6.07 10.86 7.82
CA SER A 204 6.57 11.70 8.92
C SER A 204 6.39 13.20 8.65
N LYS A 205 6.42 13.64 7.39
CA LYS A 205 6.13 15.03 7.03
C LYS A 205 4.65 15.35 7.19
N LEU A 206 3.76 14.46 6.73
CA LEU A 206 2.30 14.62 6.89
C LEU A 206 1.91 14.63 8.37
N ASN A 207 2.47 13.74 9.17
CA ASN A 207 2.23 13.67 10.62
C ASN A 207 2.66 14.99 11.31
N LYS A 208 3.80 15.56 10.94
CA LYS A 208 4.26 16.87 11.46
C LYS A 208 3.35 18.03 11.07
N LEU A 209 2.67 17.93 9.95
CA LEU A 209 1.67 18.91 9.51
C LEU A 209 0.28 18.66 10.11
N GLY A 210 0.11 17.58 10.90
CA GLY A 210 -1.19 17.21 11.49
C GLY A 210 -2.22 16.77 10.45
N LEU A 211 -1.79 16.30 9.27
CA LEU A 211 -2.69 15.95 8.18
C LEU A 211 -3.13 14.49 8.28
N SER A 212 -4.43 14.27 8.17
CA SER A 212 -5.00 12.97 7.87
C SER A 212 -4.63 12.57 6.43
N TYR A 213 -4.51 11.28 6.13
CA TYR A 213 -4.18 10.84 4.78
C TYR A 213 -4.75 9.45 4.47
N ASN A 214 -4.98 9.20 3.20
CA ASN A 214 -5.12 7.86 2.67
C ASN A 214 -3.82 7.49 1.94
N TYR A 215 -3.42 6.23 2.00
CA TYR A 215 -2.51 5.68 1.02
C TYR A 215 -3.03 4.36 0.46
N PHE A 216 -2.66 4.06 -0.77
CA PHE A 216 -2.99 2.79 -1.41
C PHE A 216 -1.97 2.42 -2.48
N PHE A 217 -1.76 1.11 -2.59
CA PHE A 217 -0.86 0.57 -3.58
C PHE A 217 -1.58 0.34 -4.90
N HIS A 218 -1.04 0.90 -5.96
CA HIS A 218 -1.40 0.55 -7.32
C HIS A 218 -0.57 -0.65 -7.75
N GLN A 219 -1.23 -1.78 -7.89
CA GLN A 219 -0.62 -3.04 -8.30
C GLN A 219 -1.65 -3.94 -8.96
N VAL A 220 -1.18 -4.90 -9.72
CA VAL A 220 -2.00 -5.96 -10.31
C VAL A 220 -1.44 -7.32 -9.96
N VAL A 221 -2.26 -8.36 -9.98
CA VAL A 221 -1.80 -9.71 -9.65
C VAL A 221 -0.79 -10.20 -10.68
N SER A 222 -1.00 -9.89 -11.96
CA SER A 222 -0.09 -10.25 -13.06
C SER A 222 -0.34 -9.43 -14.31
N ASP A 223 0.40 -8.35 -14.54
CA ASP A 223 0.39 -7.59 -15.81
C ASP A 223 1.66 -6.77 -15.99
N ASN A 224 2.43 -7.06 -17.04
CA ASN A 224 3.68 -6.36 -17.36
C ASN A 224 3.51 -4.95 -17.96
N THR A 225 2.28 -4.47 -18.12
CA THR A 225 2.02 -3.11 -18.63
C THR A 225 1.82 -2.11 -17.50
N GLN A 226 1.44 -2.57 -16.31
CA GLN A 226 1.31 -1.76 -15.12
C GLN A 226 2.67 -1.53 -14.45
N HIS A 227 2.83 -0.37 -13.83
CA HIS A 227 3.95 -0.08 -12.96
C HIS A 227 3.47 0.04 -11.53
N PHE A 228 4.05 -0.75 -10.64
CA PHE A 228 3.77 -0.72 -9.19
C PHE A 228 4.17 0.62 -8.58
N TYR A 229 3.26 1.23 -7.82
CA TYR A 229 3.52 2.44 -7.05
C TYR A 229 2.58 2.58 -5.85
N LEU A 230 2.92 3.47 -4.96
CA LEU A 230 2.09 3.89 -3.84
C LEU A 230 1.67 5.33 -4.04
N LYS A 231 0.37 5.59 -3.95
CA LYS A 231 -0.21 6.93 -3.90
C LYS A 231 -0.51 7.30 -2.44
N VAL A 232 -0.07 8.47 -2.00
CA VAL A 232 -0.38 9.04 -0.69
C VAL A 232 -1.18 10.31 -0.91
N GLN A 233 -2.40 10.36 -0.39
CA GLN A 233 -3.36 11.44 -0.56
C GLN A 233 -3.74 12.04 0.78
N PRO A 234 -3.18 13.20 1.15
CA PRO A 234 -3.60 13.93 2.36
C PRO A 234 -5.04 14.42 2.27
N ARG A 235 -5.65 14.57 3.45
CA ARG A 235 -7.02 15.06 3.63
C ARG A 235 -6.96 16.24 4.59
N ASP A 236 -7.07 17.46 4.07
CA ASP A 236 -6.95 18.73 4.81
C ASP A 236 -8.28 19.42 5.04
N SER A 237 -9.35 18.93 4.43
CA SER A 237 -10.72 19.47 4.55
C SER A 237 -11.73 18.43 5.00
#